data_49a06c6fa9b4519a6805f6d2b10926ea
#
_entry.id   49a06c6fa9b4519a6805f6d2b10926ea
#
_cell.length_a   1.000
_cell.length_b   1.000
_cell.length_c   1.000
_cell.angle_alpha   90.00
_cell.angle_beta   90.00
_cell.angle_gamma   90.00
#
_symmetry.space_group_name_H-M   'P 1'
#
loop_
_entity.id
_entity.type
_entity.pdbx_description
1 polymer ?
#
loop_
_entity_poly.entity_id
_entity_poly.type
_entity_poly.pdbx_seq_one_letter_code
_entity_poly.pdbx_strand_id
1 'polypeptide(L)'
;IKTMVNKNRRPFLRAVYHHYSKKYRNKNNTILFISEQSDRLGGNQTAVINRMKSRGMNKEFEILESARPAAASHQPMKTWFTVIRKLAKSNIVVVDDHAPILDWMTLDDKTKVIQLWHAGAGFKSSGYSRWGHEGCPAPYSAHRQYDFGIAGSKNIAPFFSEVWGINDEQVLPTGMPRMDEYLDPEYREKKTKELYKTFAMCKDRKVILFAPTYRGRNKKTAHYPYELIDFDKLYSLCKDEYVVLFKMHPWVAQPVPIPEKYQDKFVDVN
;
A
#
# COMPACT_ATOMS: atom_id res chain seq x y z
N ILE A 1 19.80 15.43 15.67
CA ILE A 1 20.22 16.44 14.67
C ILE A 1 19.45 16.24 13.35
N LYS A 2 19.35 14.99 12.80
CA LYS A 2 18.63 14.70 11.55
C LYS A 2 17.14 15.09 11.58
N THR A 3 16.47 14.87 12.71
CA THR A 3 15.03 15.18 12.89
C THR A 3 14.78 16.70 12.99
N MET A 4 15.72 17.45 13.59
CA MET A 4 15.62 18.93 13.67
C MET A 4 15.70 19.62 12.31
N VAL A 5 16.61 19.16 11.44
CA VAL A 5 16.77 19.73 10.09
C VAL A 5 15.48 19.66 9.27
N ASN A 6 14.70 18.56 9.43
CA ASN A 6 13.43 18.40 8.73
C ASN A 6 12.31 19.30 9.27
N LYS A 7 12.21 19.46 10.58
CA LYS A 7 11.20 20.36 11.20
C LYS A 7 11.43 21.82 10.77
N ASN A 8 12.68 22.25 10.70
CA ASN A 8 13.03 23.63 10.30
C ASN A 8 12.73 23.94 8.82
N ARG A 9 12.66 22.93 7.95
CA ARG A 9 12.33 23.13 6.53
C ARG A 9 10.83 23.20 6.25
N ARG A 10 9.98 22.67 7.12
CA ARG A 10 8.53 22.59 6.91
C ARG A 10 7.87 23.96 6.68
N PRO A 11 8.15 25.02 7.45
CA PRO A 11 7.57 26.34 7.19
C PRO A 11 7.91 26.88 5.79
N PHE A 12 9.16 26.73 5.38
CA PHE A 12 9.60 27.11 4.05
C PHE A 12 8.87 26.32 2.95
N LEU A 13 8.78 24.99 3.10
CA LEU A 13 8.08 24.14 2.13
C LEU A 13 6.57 24.44 2.07
N ARG A 14 5.95 24.83 3.19
CA ARG A 14 4.56 25.32 3.21
C ARG A 14 4.42 26.63 2.41
N ALA A 15 5.35 27.56 2.60
CA ALA A 15 5.34 28.81 1.83
C ALA A 15 5.50 28.57 0.32
N VAL A 16 6.36 27.63 -0.06
CA VAL A 16 6.53 27.16 -1.45
C VAL A 16 5.22 26.55 -1.97
N TYR A 17 4.56 25.69 -1.17
CA TYR A 17 3.26 25.14 -1.53
C TYR A 17 2.22 26.23 -1.79
N HIS A 18 2.04 27.17 -0.88
CA HIS A 18 1.09 28.27 -1.03
C HIS A 18 1.40 29.16 -2.25
N HIS A 19 2.68 29.41 -2.53
CA HIS A 19 3.07 30.14 -3.74
C HIS A 19 2.60 29.40 -5.01
N TYR A 20 2.86 28.11 -5.11
CA TYR A 20 2.43 27.30 -6.26
C TYR A 20 0.91 27.09 -6.32
N SER A 21 0.22 26.94 -5.19
CA SER A 21 -1.25 26.82 -5.15
C SER A 21 -1.91 28.06 -5.76
N LYS A 22 -1.44 29.26 -5.41
CA LYS A 22 -1.91 30.51 -6.03
C LYS A 22 -1.67 30.52 -7.54
N LYS A 23 -0.47 30.10 -7.98
CA LYS A 23 -0.11 30.02 -9.40
C LYS A 23 -0.98 29.06 -10.19
N TYR A 24 -1.39 27.93 -9.58
CA TYR A 24 -2.16 26.88 -10.23
C TYR A 24 -3.66 26.93 -9.90
N ARG A 25 -4.15 28.00 -9.27
CA ARG A 25 -5.52 28.13 -8.75
C ARG A 25 -6.62 27.84 -9.78
N ASN A 26 -6.37 28.10 -11.06
CA ASN A 26 -7.33 27.94 -12.16
C ASN A 26 -7.17 26.58 -12.89
N LYS A 27 -6.31 25.68 -12.44
CA LYS A 27 -6.19 24.33 -13.00
C LYS A 27 -7.16 23.39 -12.29
N ASN A 28 -8.04 22.72 -13.03
CA ASN A 28 -9.16 21.97 -12.47
C ASN A 28 -9.18 20.49 -12.85
N ASN A 29 -8.11 19.96 -13.45
CA ASN A 29 -8.11 18.59 -14.01
C ASN A 29 -6.79 17.84 -13.77
N THR A 30 -6.14 18.08 -12.65
CA THR A 30 -4.89 17.39 -12.31
C THR A 30 -5.10 16.43 -11.15
N ILE A 31 -4.72 15.17 -11.32
CA ILE A 31 -4.79 14.13 -10.30
C ILE A 31 -3.37 13.66 -9.99
N LEU A 32 -2.99 13.70 -8.72
CA LEU A 32 -1.71 13.18 -8.24
C LEU A 32 -1.91 11.86 -7.50
N PHE A 33 -1.29 10.82 -7.99
CA PHE A 33 -1.10 9.56 -7.25
C PHE A 33 0.22 9.64 -6.48
N ILE A 34 0.16 9.49 -5.16
CA ILE A 34 1.33 9.61 -4.30
C ILE A 34 1.46 8.43 -3.36
N SER A 35 2.63 7.81 -3.32
CA SER A 35 3.05 6.85 -2.30
C SER A 35 4.31 7.34 -1.59
N GLU A 36 4.33 7.26 -0.27
CA GLU A 36 5.46 7.64 0.57
C GLU A 36 6.03 6.44 1.35
N GLN A 37 5.58 5.24 1.04
CA GLN A 37 6.03 3.99 1.68
C GLN A 37 6.91 3.14 0.75
N SER A 38 6.91 3.45 -0.54
CA SER A 38 7.61 2.70 -1.57
C SER A 38 8.21 3.62 -2.63
N ASP A 39 9.16 3.12 -3.40
CA ASP A 39 9.74 3.76 -4.58
C ASP A 39 8.86 3.62 -5.84
N ARG A 40 7.72 2.92 -5.72
CA ARG A 40 6.71 2.74 -6.77
C ARG A 40 5.30 2.85 -6.20
N LEU A 41 4.34 3.15 -7.07
CA LEU A 41 2.93 3.20 -6.70
C LEU A 41 2.41 1.80 -6.33
N GLY A 42 1.46 1.75 -5.41
CA GLY A 42 0.81 0.52 -4.99
C GLY A 42 -0.16 -0.04 -6.03
N GLY A 43 -0.54 -1.32 -5.85
CA GLY A 43 -1.41 -2.01 -6.80
C GLY A 43 -2.78 -1.35 -6.98
N ASN A 44 -3.38 -0.80 -5.92
CA ASN A 44 -4.65 -0.08 -6.04
C ASN A 44 -4.52 1.20 -6.88
N GLN A 45 -3.45 1.97 -6.68
CA GLN A 45 -3.19 3.17 -7.48
C GLN A 45 -2.96 2.82 -8.94
N THR A 46 -2.14 1.82 -9.22
CA THR A 46 -1.85 1.35 -10.57
C THR A 46 -3.13 0.86 -11.28
N ALA A 47 -3.98 0.10 -10.59
CA ALA A 47 -5.26 -0.36 -11.14
C ALA A 47 -6.19 0.81 -11.51
N VAL A 48 -6.30 1.82 -10.65
CA VAL A 48 -7.09 3.03 -10.93
C VAL A 48 -6.52 3.78 -12.13
N ILE A 49 -5.20 4.01 -12.19
CA ILE A 49 -4.54 4.69 -13.31
C ILE A 49 -4.80 3.94 -14.62
N ASN A 50 -4.64 2.62 -14.63
CA ASN A 50 -4.87 1.80 -15.80
C ASN A 50 -6.33 1.88 -16.26
N ARG A 51 -7.28 1.85 -15.31
CA ARG A 51 -8.70 1.98 -15.62
C ARG A 51 -9.06 3.35 -16.16
N MET A 52 -8.49 4.42 -15.60
CA MET A 52 -8.65 5.78 -16.13
C MET A 52 -8.14 5.87 -17.57
N LYS A 53 -6.95 5.33 -17.84
CA LYS A 53 -6.37 5.30 -19.21
C LYS A 53 -7.25 4.50 -20.17
N SER A 54 -7.74 3.33 -19.78
CA SER A 54 -8.61 2.48 -20.63
C SER A 54 -9.94 3.13 -20.96
N ARG A 55 -10.42 4.06 -20.11
CA ARG A 55 -11.62 4.87 -20.34
C ARG A 55 -11.35 6.19 -21.07
N GLY A 56 -10.10 6.45 -21.46
CA GLY A 56 -9.71 7.70 -22.13
C GLY A 56 -9.67 8.93 -21.22
N MET A 57 -9.83 8.77 -19.90
CA MET A 57 -9.83 9.88 -18.93
C MET A 57 -8.51 10.63 -18.86
N ASN A 58 -7.41 10.03 -19.29
CA ASN A 58 -6.11 10.68 -19.41
C ASN A 58 -6.07 11.77 -20.52
N LYS A 59 -7.13 11.91 -21.32
CA LYS A 59 -7.29 13.02 -22.25
C LYS A 59 -7.90 14.26 -21.59
N GLU A 60 -8.68 14.07 -20.53
CA GLU A 60 -9.31 15.13 -19.74
C GLU A 60 -8.50 15.49 -18.52
N PHE A 61 -7.91 14.49 -17.86
CA PHE A 61 -7.17 14.64 -16.62
C PHE A 61 -5.67 14.46 -16.83
N GLU A 62 -4.89 15.41 -16.34
CA GLU A 62 -3.44 15.26 -16.22
C GLU A 62 -3.13 14.34 -15.02
N ILE A 63 -2.61 13.16 -15.30
CA ILE A 63 -2.23 12.19 -14.27
C ILE A 63 -0.76 12.41 -13.90
N LEU A 64 -0.52 12.75 -12.63
CA LEU A 64 0.80 12.88 -12.05
C LEU A 64 1.07 11.73 -11.09
N GLU A 65 2.32 11.28 -11.04
CA GLU A 65 2.76 10.20 -10.17
C GLU A 65 3.93 10.66 -9.30
N SER A 66 3.94 10.24 -8.04
CA SER A 66 5.03 10.49 -7.11
C SER A 66 5.15 9.32 -6.14
N ALA A 67 6.17 8.51 -6.32
CA ALA A 67 6.49 7.43 -5.38
C ALA A 67 7.85 7.68 -4.75
N ARG A 68 7.95 7.49 -3.44
CA ARG A 68 9.17 7.66 -2.68
C ARG A 68 9.10 6.90 -1.36
N PRO A 69 10.21 6.31 -0.89
CA PRO A 69 10.23 5.58 0.39
C PRO A 69 9.87 6.48 1.58
N ALA A 70 9.33 5.89 2.65
CA ALA A 70 8.99 6.57 3.91
C ALA A 70 10.16 7.34 4.54
N ALA A 71 11.40 6.97 4.24
CA ALA A 71 12.59 7.72 4.59
C ALA A 71 12.75 9.04 3.79
N ALA A 72 11.70 9.51 3.19
CA ALA A 72 11.62 10.77 2.42
C ALA A 72 12.10 12.00 3.20
N SER A 73 12.17 11.93 4.51
CA SER A 73 12.78 12.95 5.36
C SER A 73 14.22 13.33 4.97
N HIS A 74 14.93 12.40 4.34
CA HIS A 74 16.33 12.58 3.91
C HIS A 74 16.47 12.92 2.43
N GLN A 75 15.36 13.13 1.71
CA GLN A 75 15.37 13.46 0.30
C GLN A 75 16.02 14.83 0.02
N PRO A 76 16.73 14.98 -1.12
CA PRO A 76 17.25 16.26 -1.57
C PRO A 76 16.16 17.32 -1.71
N MET A 77 16.52 18.58 -1.54
CA MET A 77 15.57 19.71 -1.70
C MET A 77 14.87 19.72 -3.06
N LYS A 78 15.58 19.33 -4.13
CA LYS A 78 15.01 19.21 -5.48
C LYS A 78 13.81 18.25 -5.51
N THR A 79 13.89 17.11 -4.83
CA THR A 79 12.80 16.15 -4.71
C THR A 79 11.61 16.76 -3.96
N TRP A 80 11.87 17.50 -2.87
CA TRP A 80 10.83 18.20 -2.13
C TRP A 80 10.11 19.23 -3.00
N PHE A 81 10.83 20.07 -3.72
CA PHE A 81 10.23 21.05 -4.64
C PHE A 81 9.36 20.36 -5.70
N THR A 82 9.81 19.25 -6.26
CA THR A 82 9.05 18.50 -7.25
C THR A 82 7.72 18.00 -6.68
N VAL A 83 7.73 17.39 -5.50
CA VAL A 83 6.51 16.85 -4.85
C VAL A 83 5.58 18.00 -4.44
N ILE A 84 6.10 19.04 -3.80
CA ILE A 84 5.31 20.21 -3.38
C ILE A 84 4.64 20.88 -4.59
N ARG A 85 5.35 21.01 -5.70
CA ARG A 85 4.79 21.58 -6.93
C ARG A 85 3.69 20.68 -7.52
N LYS A 86 3.87 19.34 -7.50
CA LYS A 86 2.83 18.39 -7.93
C LYS A 86 1.61 18.51 -7.01
N LEU A 87 1.77 18.49 -5.69
CA LEU A 87 0.68 18.69 -4.72
C LEU A 87 -0.08 19.99 -4.97
N ALA A 88 0.64 21.12 -5.11
CA ALA A 88 0.03 22.42 -5.32
C ALA A 88 -0.70 22.57 -6.65
N LYS A 89 -0.36 21.75 -7.65
CA LYS A 89 -1.01 21.72 -8.96
C LYS A 89 -2.27 20.88 -8.96
N SER A 90 -2.41 19.95 -8.01
CA SER A 90 -3.41 18.89 -8.06
C SER A 90 -4.73 19.30 -7.43
N ASN A 91 -5.83 18.91 -8.06
CA ASN A 91 -7.19 19.05 -7.54
C ASN A 91 -7.62 17.80 -6.78
N ILE A 92 -7.05 16.64 -7.15
CA ILE A 92 -7.26 15.37 -6.47
C ILE A 92 -5.89 14.78 -6.13
N VAL A 93 -5.73 14.34 -4.90
CA VAL A 93 -4.56 13.60 -4.41
C VAL A 93 -5.03 12.22 -3.98
N VAL A 94 -4.46 11.19 -4.57
CA VAL A 94 -4.80 9.79 -4.30
C VAL A 94 -3.64 9.14 -3.55
N VAL A 95 -3.93 8.61 -2.37
CA VAL A 95 -2.96 7.92 -1.51
C VAL A 95 -3.37 6.46 -1.31
N ASP A 96 -2.40 5.58 -1.04
CA ASP A 96 -2.64 4.14 -0.81
C ASP A 96 -2.18 3.67 0.57
N ASP A 97 -1.60 4.56 1.35
CA ASP A 97 -1.15 4.33 2.72
C ASP A 97 -1.08 5.68 3.44
N HIS A 98 -0.58 5.68 4.68
CA HIS A 98 -0.24 6.90 5.37
C HIS A 98 0.81 7.70 4.60
N ALA A 99 0.47 8.94 4.25
CA ALA A 99 1.36 9.87 3.55
C ALA A 99 1.91 10.92 4.54
N PRO A 100 3.14 10.74 5.08
CA PRO A 100 3.72 11.62 6.09
C PRO A 100 3.78 13.10 5.72
N ILE A 101 3.76 13.43 4.44
CA ILE A 101 3.71 14.82 4.00
C ILE A 101 2.42 15.52 4.46
N LEU A 102 1.31 14.79 4.50
CA LEU A 102 0.02 15.32 4.93
C LEU A 102 -0.09 15.51 6.45
N ASP A 103 0.81 14.95 7.28
CA ASP A 103 0.84 15.23 8.72
C ASP A 103 1.23 16.67 9.03
N TRP A 104 1.88 17.36 8.10
CA TRP A 104 2.38 18.70 8.33
C TRP A 104 2.08 19.68 7.19
N MET A 105 1.57 19.22 6.06
CA MET A 105 1.14 20.04 4.93
C MET A 105 -0.39 20.06 4.90
N THR A 106 -0.99 21.20 5.10
CA THR A 106 -2.42 21.40 4.86
C THR A 106 -2.62 21.80 3.41
N LEU A 107 -3.43 21.02 2.69
CA LEU A 107 -3.72 21.30 1.30
C LEU A 107 -4.78 22.40 1.17
N ASP A 108 -4.88 22.97 -0.03
CA ASP A 108 -5.92 23.93 -0.38
C ASP A 108 -7.30 23.26 -0.33
N ASP A 109 -8.33 23.96 0.14
CA ASP A 109 -9.70 23.46 0.32
C ASP A 109 -10.32 22.88 -0.97
N LYS A 110 -9.81 23.32 -2.12
CA LYS A 110 -10.20 22.80 -3.43
C LYS A 110 -9.58 21.45 -3.78
N THR A 111 -8.55 21.04 -3.06
CA THR A 111 -7.86 19.78 -3.30
C THR A 111 -8.53 18.69 -2.49
N LYS A 112 -9.06 17.66 -3.18
CA LYS A 112 -9.68 16.50 -2.57
C LYS A 112 -8.65 15.40 -2.36
N VAL A 113 -8.65 14.77 -1.20
CA VAL A 113 -7.76 13.65 -0.84
C VAL A 113 -8.57 12.37 -0.78
N ILE A 114 -8.15 11.38 -1.57
CA ILE A 114 -8.80 10.06 -1.65
C ILE A 114 -7.82 9.01 -1.14
N GLN A 115 -8.23 8.26 -0.13
CA GLN A 115 -7.47 7.13 0.41
C GLN A 115 -7.94 5.82 -0.22
N LEU A 116 -7.07 5.13 -0.95
CA LEU A 116 -7.36 3.80 -1.50
C LEU A 116 -6.97 2.66 -0.55
N TRP A 117 -6.13 2.95 0.44
CA TRP A 117 -5.57 1.97 1.36
C TRP A 117 -4.90 0.78 0.63
N HIS A 118 -4.52 -0.22 1.40
CA HIS A 118 -3.85 -1.41 0.87
C HIS A 118 -4.47 -2.72 1.39
N ALA A 119 -5.52 -2.64 2.21
CA ALA A 119 -6.28 -3.77 2.73
C ALA A 119 -7.78 -3.49 2.67
N GLY A 120 -8.55 -4.45 2.17
CA GLY A 120 -10.01 -4.32 2.05
C GLY A 120 -10.78 -4.67 3.33
N ALA A 121 -10.10 -5.23 4.33
CA ALA A 121 -10.68 -5.63 5.61
C ALA A 121 -9.77 -5.18 6.77
N GLY A 122 -10.40 -4.86 7.90
CA GLY A 122 -9.74 -4.34 9.09
C GLY A 122 -9.43 -5.41 10.12
N PHE A 123 -8.38 -6.21 9.91
CA PHE A 123 -7.95 -7.20 10.91
C PHE A 123 -7.01 -6.67 11.99
N LYS A 124 -6.47 -5.47 11.80
CA LYS A 124 -5.49 -4.88 12.70
C LYS A 124 -5.97 -3.51 13.14
N SER A 125 -5.83 -3.21 14.41
CA SER A 125 -5.96 -1.84 14.88
C SER A 125 -4.96 -0.94 14.18
N SER A 126 -5.43 0.14 13.59
CA SER A 126 -4.61 1.13 12.91
C SER A 126 -5.25 2.52 13.04
N GLY A 127 -4.49 3.57 12.77
CA GLY A 127 -5.03 4.91 12.88
C GLY A 127 -5.67 5.17 14.25
N TYR A 128 -6.82 5.82 14.25
CA TYR A 128 -7.53 6.22 15.47
C TYR A 128 -8.22 5.07 16.21
N SER A 129 -8.38 3.88 15.61
CA SER A 129 -8.82 2.70 16.36
C SER A 129 -7.80 2.25 17.44
N ARG A 130 -6.62 2.89 17.47
CA ARG A 130 -5.62 2.75 18.54
C ARG A 130 -5.75 3.80 19.65
N TRP A 131 -6.89 4.43 19.79
CA TRP A 131 -7.09 5.46 20.81
C TRP A 131 -6.67 4.93 22.20
N GLY A 132 -5.84 5.72 22.91
CA GLY A 132 -5.29 5.31 24.20
C GLY A 132 -4.13 4.30 24.15
N HIS A 133 -3.70 3.86 22.99
CA HIS A 133 -2.62 2.88 22.82
C HIS A 133 -1.44 3.46 21.99
N GLU A 134 -0.30 2.79 22.09
CA GLU A 134 0.88 3.14 21.31
C GLU A 134 0.58 3.09 19.79
N GLY A 135 1.03 4.12 19.09
CA GLY A 135 0.83 4.24 17.64
C GLY A 135 -0.50 4.88 17.22
N CYS A 136 -1.28 5.42 18.18
CA CYS A 136 -2.40 6.29 17.85
C CYS A 136 -1.88 7.57 17.19
N PRO A 137 -2.45 8.01 16.05
CA PRO A 137 -2.08 9.24 15.40
C PRO A 137 -2.37 10.47 16.27
N ALA A 138 -1.63 11.56 16.02
CA ALA A 138 -1.97 12.85 16.59
C ALA A 138 -3.37 13.30 16.09
N PRO A 139 -4.10 14.14 16.87
CA PRO A 139 -5.44 14.60 16.49
C PRO A 139 -5.54 15.26 15.11
N TYR A 140 -4.43 15.79 14.59
CA TYR A 140 -4.33 16.45 13.28
C TYR A 140 -3.38 15.69 12.34
N SER A 141 -3.49 14.37 12.28
CA SER A 141 -2.69 13.55 11.36
C SER A 141 -3.20 13.62 9.91
N ALA A 142 -2.43 13.07 8.99
CA ALA A 142 -2.79 12.90 7.58
C ALA A 142 -4.18 12.28 7.39
N HIS A 143 -4.57 11.35 8.27
CA HIS A 143 -5.86 10.66 8.20
C HIS A 143 -7.07 11.61 8.24
N ARG A 144 -6.96 12.73 8.98
CA ARG A 144 -8.04 13.73 9.07
C ARG A 144 -8.18 14.60 7.84
N GLN A 145 -7.28 14.48 6.87
CA GLN A 145 -7.33 15.23 5.61
C GLN A 145 -7.98 14.44 4.47
N TYR A 146 -8.43 13.20 4.71
CA TYR A 146 -9.12 12.44 3.68
C TYR A 146 -10.54 12.95 3.49
N ASP A 147 -10.86 13.40 2.28
CA ASP A 147 -12.23 13.73 1.87
C ASP A 147 -13.02 12.44 1.62
N PHE A 148 -12.36 11.42 1.06
CA PHE A 148 -12.93 10.12 0.81
C PHE A 148 -11.92 9.01 1.08
N GLY A 149 -12.44 7.86 1.49
CA GLY A 149 -11.70 6.60 1.53
C GLY A 149 -12.50 5.49 0.86
N ILE A 150 -11.85 4.39 0.53
CA ILE A 150 -12.54 3.19 0.01
C ILE A 150 -12.44 2.04 1.00
N ALA A 151 -13.43 1.17 1.00
CA ALA A 151 -13.47 -0.05 1.78
C ALA A 151 -13.87 -1.25 0.93
N GLY A 152 -13.56 -2.45 1.41
CA GLY A 152 -13.88 -3.70 0.72
C GLY A 152 -15.38 -3.98 0.61
N SER A 153 -16.19 -3.46 1.54
CA SER A 153 -17.66 -3.57 1.54
C SER A 153 -18.29 -2.55 2.45
N LYS A 154 -19.63 -2.40 2.34
CA LYS A 154 -20.40 -1.52 3.22
C LYS A 154 -20.35 -1.93 4.70
N ASN A 155 -20.18 -3.21 4.99
CA ASN A 155 -20.08 -3.71 6.37
C ASN A 155 -18.72 -3.40 7.00
N ILE A 156 -17.70 -3.15 6.17
CA ILE A 156 -16.33 -2.82 6.61
C ILE A 156 -16.12 -1.30 6.67
N ALA A 157 -16.88 -0.52 5.89
CA ALA A 157 -16.72 0.93 5.80
C ALA A 157 -16.72 1.66 7.17
N PRO A 158 -17.61 1.36 8.14
CA PRO A 158 -17.60 2.03 9.46
C PRO A 158 -16.30 1.82 10.26
N PHE A 159 -15.63 0.68 10.10
CA PHE A 159 -14.32 0.45 10.74
C PHE A 159 -13.22 1.30 10.14
N PHE A 160 -13.30 1.62 8.84
CA PHE A 160 -12.32 2.51 8.21
C PHE A 160 -12.60 3.98 8.51
N SER A 161 -13.87 4.39 8.69
CA SER A 161 -14.18 5.74 9.17
C SER A 161 -13.61 5.97 10.58
N GLU A 162 -13.73 5.00 11.48
CA GLU A 162 -13.08 5.02 12.79
C GLU A 162 -11.56 5.11 12.67
N VAL A 163 -10.95 4.25 11.83
CA VAL A 163 -9.48 4.21 11.60
C VAL A 163 -8.95 5.57 11.16
N TRP A 164 -9.67 6.28 10.30
CA TRP A 164 -9.22 7.57 9.76
C TRP A 164 -9.81 8.78 10.50
N GLY A 165 -10.78 8.57 11.36
CA GLY A 165 -11.47 9.64 12.10
C GLY A 165 -12.21 10.58 11.17
N ILE A 166 -12.87 10.05 10.14
CA ILE A 166 -13.73 10.73 9.17
C ILE A 166 -15.17 10.19 9.28
N ASN A 167 -16.14 10.81 8.61
CA ASN A 167 -17.51 10.37 8.66
C ASN A 167 -17.75 9.11 7.81
N ASP A 168 -18.77 8.31 8.16
CA ASP A 168 -19.10 7.07 7.46
C ASP A 168 -19.41 7.29 5.97
N GLU A 169 -20.08 8.40 5.64
CA GLU A 169 -20.43 8.76 4.26
C GLU A 169 -19.23 9.07 3.38
N GLN A 170 -18.08 9.36 3.99
CA GLN A 170 -16.81 9.59 3.28
C GLN A 170 -16.11 8.28 2.92
N VAL A 171 -16.54 7.13 3.46
CA VAL A 171 -15.95 5.83 3.16
C VAL A 171 -16.82 5.06 2.17
N LEU A 172 -16.35 4.98 0.93
CA LEU A 172 -17.07 4.39 -0.18
C LEU A 172 -16.83 2.88 -0.26
N PRO A 173 -17.87 2.03 -0.21
CA PRO A 173 -17.73 0.57 -0.23
C PRO A 173 -17.56 0.04 -1.67
N THR A 174 -16.54 0.52 -2.38
CA THR A 174 -16.33 0.22 -3.81
C THR A 174 -15.57 -1.08 -4.06
N GLY A 175 -15.07 -1.73 -3.03
CA GLY A 175 -14.08 -2.80 -3.18
C GLY A 175 -12.67 -2.26 -3.37
N MET A 176 -11.72 -3.17 -3.60
CA MET A 176 -10.31 -2.84 -3.77
C MET A 176 -9.95 -2.88 -5.26
N PRO A 177 -9.50 -1.77 -5.87
CA PRO A 177 -9.27 -1.68 -7.32
C PRO A 177 -8.37 -2.78 -7.91
N ARG A 178 -7.31 -3.16 -7.18
CA ARG A 178 -6.38 -4.20 -7.64
C ARG A 178 -7.01 -5.60 -7.75
N MET A 179 -8.17 -5.82 -7.11
CA MET A 179 -8.85 -7.12 -7.14
C MET A 179 -9.48 -7.40 -8.50
N ASP A 180 -9.73 -6.38 -9.32
CA ASP A 180 -10.29 -6.53 -10.66
C ASP A 180 -9.39 -7.40 -11.57
N GLU A 181 -8.05 -7.33 -11.39
CA GLU A 181 -7.10 -8.15 -12.13
C GLU A 181 -7.33 -9.66 -11.91
N TYR A 182 -7.74 -10.06 -10.70
CA TYR A 182 -8.01 -11.46 -10.38
C TYR A 182 -9.31 -12.00 -10.98
N LEU A 183 -10.21 -11.10 -11.41
CA LEU A 183 -11.44 -11.45 -12.11
C LEU A 183 -11.24 -11.55 -13.61
N ASP A 184 -10.14 -11.02 -14.15
CA ASP A 184 -9.79 -11.08 -15.56
C ASP A 184 -9.24 -12.48 -15.91
N PRO A 185 -9.93 -13.27 -16.81
CA PRO A 185 -9.47 -14.58 -17.21
C PRO A 185 -8.10 -14.57 -17.91
N GLU A 186 -7.83 -13.56 -18.74
CA GLU A 186 -6.57 -13.45 -19.48
C GLU A 186 -5.41 -13.19 -18.53
N TYR A 187 -5.62 -12.29 -17.57
CA TYR A 187 -4.63 -12.03 -16.51
C TYR A 187 -4.33 -13.30 -15.72
N ARG A 188 -5.36 -14.04 -15.30
CA ARG A 188 -5.20 -15.30 -14.55
C ARG A 188 -4.43 -16.34 -15.36
N GLU A 189 -4.80 -16.55 -16.62
CA GLU A 189 -4.11 -17.50 -17.50
C GLU A 189 -2.63 -17.11 -17.67
N LYS A 190 -2.35 -15.84 -17.94
CA LYS A 190 -0.98 -15.33 -18.04
C LYS A 190 -0.19 -15.61 -16.76
N LYS A 191 -0.76 -15.28 -15.59
CA LYS A 191 -0.09 -15.48 -14.29
C LYS A 191 0.10 -16.96 -13.95
N THR A 192 -0.82 -17.82 -14.34
CA THR A 192 -0.67 -19.27 -14.19
C THR A 192 0.47 -19.80 -15.05
N LYS A 193 0.60 -19.34 -16.31
CA LYS A 193 1.73 -19.70 -17.18
C LYS A 193 3.08 -19.22 -16.61
N GLU A 194 3.12 -18.00 -16.08
CA GLU A 194 4.31 -17.46 -15.41
C GLU A 194 4.70 -18.31 -14.18
N LEU A 195 3.71 -18.68 -13.36
CA LEU A 195 3.94 -19.56 -12.20
C LEU A 195 4.54 -20.91 -12.62
N TYR A 196 3.95 -21.58 -13.60
CA TYR A 196 4.44 -22.88 -14.06
C TYR A 196 5.81 -22.81 -14.74
N LYS A 197 6.13 -21.67 -15.37
CA LYS A 197 7.47 -21.43 -15.91
C LYS A 197 8.52 -21.31 -14.82
N THR A 198 8.17 -20.65 -13.71
CA THR A 198 9.07 -20.43 -12.58
C THR A 198 9.17 -21.65 -11.67
N PHE A 199 8.03 -22.31 -11.43
CA PHE A 199 7.88 -23.47 -10.53
C PHE A 199 7.20 -24.61 -11.27
N ALA A 200 7.97 -25.34 -12.09
CA ALA A 200 7.45 -26.40 -12.95
C ALA A 200 6.69 -27.49 -12.17
N MET A 201 7.06 -27.74 -10.91
CA MET A 201 6.39 -28.69 -10.01
C MET A 201 4.92 -28.35 -9.73
N CYS A 202 4.50 -27.09 -9.94
CA CYS A 202 3.11 -26.65 -9.73
C CYS A 202 2.18 -27.02 -10.89
N LYS A 203 2.71 -27.45 -12.03
CA LYS A 203 1.91 -27.62 -13.26
C LYS A 203 0.86 -28.73 -13.12
N ASP A 204 1.24 -29.86 -12.54
CA ASP A 204 0.41 -31.05 -12.47
C ASP A 204 -0.03 -31.37 -11.04
N ARG A 205 0.14 -30.46 -10.11
CA ARG A 205 -0.17 -30.60 -8.68
C ARG A 205 -0.98 -29.44 -8.17
N LYS A 206 -1.76 -29.68 -7.12
CA LYS A 206 -2.43 -28.61 -6.37
C LYS A 206 -1.43 -27.84 -5.54
N VAL A 207 -1.59 -26.52 -5.49
CA VAL A 207 -0.67 -25.62 -4.78
C VAL A 207 -1.26 -25.20 -3.44
N ILE A 208 -0.53 -25.44 -2.36
CA ILE A 208 -0.79 -24.88 -1.03
C ILE A 208 0.12 -23.68 -0.87
N LEU A 209 -0.45 -22.49 -0.70
CA LEU A 209 0.28 -21.29 -0.33
C LEU A 209 0.32 -21.16 1.20
N PHE A 210 1.51 -21.36 1.79
CA PHE A 210 1.74 -21.13 3.20
C PHE A 210 2.28 -19.74 3.42
N ALA A 211 1.40 -18.79 3.78
CA ALA A 211 1.72 -17.37 3.91
C ALA A 211 1.35 -16.82 5.31
N PRO A 212 2.07 -17.22 6.37
CA PRO A 212 1.75 -16.84 7.73
C PRO A 212 2.16 -15.38 8.03
N THR A 213 1.55 -14.81 9.07
CA THR A 213 2.05 -13.55 9.64
C THR A 213 3.34 -13.79 10.43
N TYR A 214 4.15 -12.74 10.59
CA TYR A 214 5.37 -12.77 11.42
C TYR A 214 5.07 -12.64 12.91
N ARG A 215 6.08 -12.91 13.74
CA ARG A 215 6.15 -12.57 15.15
C ARG A 215 7.21 -11.49 15.36
N GLY A 216 7.11 -10.74 16.44
CA GLY A 216 7.98 -9.59 16.73
C GLY A 216 7.27 -8.26 16.59
N ARG A 217 7.94 -7.18 17.02
CA ARG A 217 7.34 -5.83 17.08
C ARG A 217 7.67 -4.94 15.88
N ASN A 218 8.76 -5.22 15.20
CA ASN A 218 9.27 -4.40 14.09
C ASN A 218 10.16 -5.23 13.16
N LYS A 219 10.63 -4.63 12.08
CA LYS A 219 11.46 -5.30 11.07
C LYS A 219 12.73 -5.97 11.65
N LYS A 220 13.31 -5.42 12.72
CA LYS A 220 14.54 -5.97 13.32
C LYS A 220 14.27 -7.23 14.15
N THR A 221 13.07 -7.34 14.68
CA THR A 221 12.66 -8.45 15.56
C THR A 221 11.67 -9.40 14.88
N ALA A 222 11.34 -9.13 13.61
CA ALA A 222 10.42 -9.96 12.85
C ALA A 222 11.05 -11.34 12.58
N HIS A 223 10.32 -12.38 12.93
CA HIS A 223 10.71 -13.79 12.74
C HIS A 223 9.46 -14.66 12.56
N TYR A 224 9.67 -15.88 12.14
CA TYR A 224 8.66 -16.94 12.17
C TYR A 224 9.20 -18.12 12.98
N PRO A 225 8.40 -18.74 13.87
CA PRO A 225 8.82 -19.89 14.65
C PRO A 225 8.79 -21.17 13.81
N TYR A 226 9.82 -21.38 12.99
CA TYR A 226 9.90 -22.49 12.04
C TYR A 226 9.90 -23.86 12.73
N GLU A 227 10.27 -23.94 14.00
CA GLU A 227 10.20 -25.12 14.83
C GLU A 227 8.77 -25.64 15.03
N LEU A 228 7.74 -24.83 14.73
CA LEU A 228 6.34 -25.24 14.76
C LEU A 228 5.91 -25.94 13.48
N ILE A 229 6.74 -25.96 12.44
CA ILE A 229 6.44 -26.66 11.19
C ILE A 229 7.00 -28.08 11.25
N ASP A 230 6.14 -29.06 11.37
CA ASP A 230 6.48 -30.48 11.19
C ASP A 230 6.56 -30.78 9.68
N PHE A 231 7.75 -30.63 9.11
CA PHE A 231 7.99 -30.83 7.68
C PHE A 231 7.75 -32.29 7.26
N ASP A 232 8.05 -33.28 8.12
CA ASP A 232 7.85 -34.69 7.82
C ASP A 232 6.35 -34.99 7.70
N LYS A 233 5.56 -34.49 8.63
CA LYS A 233 4.11 -34.64 8.61
C LYS A 233 3.47 -33.89 7.42
N LEU A 234 3.90 -32.66 7.16
CA LEU A 234 3.40 -31.86 6.04
C LEU A 234 3.71 -32.55 4.70
N TYR A 235 4.92 -33.09 4.53
CA TYR A 235 5.30 -33.81 3.33
C TYR A 235 4.47 -35.08 3.13
N SER A 236 4.20 -35.83 4.19
CA SER A 236 3.34 -37.02 4.17
C SER A 236 1.90 -36.67 3.75
N LEU A 237 1.37 -35.53 4.21
CA LEU A 237 0.04 -35.03 3.84
C LEU A 237 -0.04 -34.61 2.37
N CYS A 238 1.05 -34.11 1.79
CA CYS A 238 1.06 -33.68 0.39
C CYS A 238 0.94 -34.84 -0.60
N LYS A 239 1.38 -36.05 -0.25
CA LYS A 239 1.44 -37.18 -1.18
C LYS A 239 2.04 -36.75 -2.53
N ASP A 240 1.49 -37.20 -3.65
CA ASP A 240 1.88 -36.73 -5.00
C ASP A 240 0.93 -35.69 -5.58
N GLU A 241 -0.08 -35.27 -4.79
CA GLU A 241 -1.12 -34.35 -5.23
C GLU A 241 -0.79 -32.88 -4.98
N TYR A 242 0.04 -32.57 -3.99
CA TYR A 242 0.26 -31.21 -3.54
C TYR A 242 1.73 -30.79 -3.55
N VAL A 243 1.92 -29.49 -3.79
CA VAL A 243 3.17 -28.78 -3.51
C VAL A 243 2.89 -27.62 -2.56
N VAL A 244 3.88 -27.22 -1.78
CA VAL A 244 3.76 -26.10 -0.82
C VAL A 244 4.72 -25.00 -1.22
N LEU A 245 4.17 -23.81 -1.46
CA LEU A 245 4.93 -22.59 -1.64
C LEU A 245 4.92 -21.80 -0.31
N PHE A 246 6.10 -21.61 0.27
CA PHE A 246 6.27 -20.86 1.50
C PHE A 246 6.55 -19.40 1.16
N LYS A 247 5.60 -18.52 1.49
CA LYS A 247 5.72 -17.07 1.30
C LYS A 247 5.70 -16.37 2.65
N MET A 248 6.86 -16.07 3.19
CA MET A 248 6.96 -15.38 4.47
C MET A 248 6.67 -13.89 4.32
N HIS A 249 6.38 -13.24 5.43
CA HIS A 249 6.26 -11.79 5.45
C HIS A 249 7.61 -11.15 5.07
N PRO A 250 7.65 -10.06 4.29
CA PRO A 250 8.89 -9.42 3.83
C PRO A 250 9.85 -8.93 4.93
N TRP A 251 9.39 -8.88 6.18
CA TRP A 251 10.23 -8.54 7.32
C TRP A 251 10.97 -9.74 7.90
N VAL A 252 10.56 -10.96 7.59
CA VAL A 252 11.24 -12.19 8.02
C VAL A 252 12.43 -12.41 7.11
N ALA A 253 13.63 -12.17 7.61
CA ALA A 253 14.85 -12.27 6.82
C ALA A 253 15.40 -13.70 6.73
N GLN A 254 15.01 -14.58 7.68
CA GLN A 254 15.46 -15.97 7.68
C GLN A 254 14.73 -16.77 6.62
N PRO A 255 15.46 -17.49 5.74
CA PRO A 255 14.84 -18.39 4.79
C PRO A 255 14.13 -19.53 5.51
N VAL A 256 13.15 -20.13 4.83
CA VAL A 256 12.46 -21.31 5.33
C VAL A 256 13.44 -22.49 5.37
N PRO A 257 13.64 -23.17 6.52
CA PRO A 257 14.61 -24.25 6.64
C PRO A 257 14.06 -25.58 6.06
N ILE A 258 13.76 -25.57 4.77
CA ILE A 258 13.24 -26.75 4.06
C ILE A 258 14.32 -27.81 3.97
N PRO A 259 14.09 -29.06 4.51
CA PRO A 259 15.03 -30.16 4.35
C PRO A 259 15.24 -30.51 2.87
N GLU A 260 16.46 -30.81 2.45
CA GLU A 260 16.80 -31.16 1.06
C GLU A 260 15.92 -32.28 0.49
N LYS A 261 15.64 -33.30 1.29
CA LYS A 261 14.78 -34.42 0.92
C LYS A 261 13.33 -34.05 0.56
N TYR A 262 12.89 -32.81 0.80
CA TYR A 262 11.52 -32.34 0.54
C TYR A 262 11.45 -31.23 -0.50
N GLN A 263 12.55 -30.86 -1.13
CA GLN A 263 12.60 -29.79 -2.13
C GLN A 263 11.88 -30.13 -3.44
N ASP A 264 11.50 -31.40 -3.64
CA ASP A 264 10.66 -31.84 -4.75
C ASP A 264 9.19 -31.37 -4.65
N LYS A 265 8.75 -30.97 -3.43
CA LYS A 265 7.38 -30.49 -3.14
C LYS A 265 7.33 -29.16 -2.41
N PHE A 266 8.40 -28.74 -1.77
CA PHE A 266 8.45 -27.52 -0.95
C PHE A 266 9.38 -26.49 -1.55
N VAL A 267 8.91 -25.24 -1.67
CA VAL A 267 9.70 -24.13 -2.22
C VAL A 267 9.53 -22.89 -1.38
N ASP A 268 10.65 -22.28 -1.03
CA ASP A 268 10.67 -20.91 -0.48
C ASP A 268 10.59 -19.90 -1.64
N VAL A 269 9.52 -19.09 -1.67
CA VAL A 269 9.23 -18.11 -2.73
C VAL A 269 9.33 -16.66 -2.24
N ASN A 270 10.22 -16.41 -1.26
CA ASN A 270 10.44 -15.07 -0.69
C ASN A 270 11.30 -14.15 -1.56
#